data_b9ced1a49f1cee7eb3d0f7a60e029019
#
_entry.id   b9ced1a49f1cee7eb3d0f7a60e029019
#
_cell.length_a   1.000
_cell.length_b   1.000
_cell.length_c   1.000
_cell.angle_alpha   90.00
_cell.angle_beta   90.00
_cell.angle_gamma   90.00
#
_symmetry.space_group_name_H-M   'P 1'
#
loop_
_entity.id
_entity.type
_entity.pdbx_description
1 polymer ?
#
loop_
_entity_poly.entity_id
_entity_poly.type
_entity_poly.pdbx_seq_one_letter_code
_entity_poly.pdbx_strand_id
1 'polypeptide(L)' 'MKFKVTVSETLERVLVVDASDWQEAEKKVKDMWDESELVLSADDFTGVEFYTEEA' A
#
# COMPACT_ATOMS: atom_id res chain seq x y z
N MET A 1 -17.80 29.68 4.41
CA MET A 1 -18.11 28.50 3.56
C MET A 1 -17.42 27.27 4.12
N LYS A 2 -17.98 26.10 3.86
CA LYS A 2 -17.37 24.85 4.28
C LYS A 2 -16.98 24.03 3.07
N PHE A 3 -15.86 23.34 3.18
CA PHE A 3 -15.34 22.46 2.13
C PHE A 3 -15.02 21.10 2.71
N LYS A 4 -15.14 20.07 1.88
CA LYS A 4 -14.67 18.73 2.18
C LYS A 4 -13.33 18.54 1.48
N VAL A 5 -12.33 18.13 2.21
CA VAL A 5 -11.01 17.82 1.63
C VAL A 5 -10.72 16.35 1.86
N THR A 6 -10.57 15.61 0.78
CA THR A 6 -10.19 14.20 0.84
C THR A 6 -8.68 14.09 0.68
N VAL A 7 -8.05 13.39 1.60
CA VAL A 7 -6.61 13.09 1.55
C VAL A 7 -6.46 11.61 1.27
N SER A 8 -5.77 11.27 0.19
CA SER A 8 -5.49 9.88 -0.17
C SER A 8 -3.99 9.64 -0.19
N GLU A 9 -3.54 8.62 0.52
CA GLU A 9 -2.13 8.25 0.58
C GLU A 9 -1.93 6.87 -0.05
N THR A 10 -0.79 6.71 -0.72
CA THR A 10 -0.38 5.43 -1.29
C THR A 10 0.85 4.92 -0.56
N LEU A 11 0.80 3.66 -0.15
CA LEU A 11 1.91 2.98 0.51
C LEU A 11 2.33 1.80 -0.36
N GLU A 12 3.63 1.68 -0.63
CA GLU A 12 4.18 0.60 -1.44
C GLU A 12 5.49 0.10 -0.85
N ARG A 13 5.69 -1.21 -0.96
CA ARG A 13 6.98 -1.82 -0.59
C ARG A 13 7.33 -2.88 -1.61
N VAL A 14 8.57 -2.86 -2.08
CA VAL A 14 9.11 -3.87 -2.99
C VAL A 14 9.90 -4.87 -2.15
N LEU A 15 9.56 -6.16 -2.33
CA LEU A 15 10.25 -7.27 -1.67
C LEU A 15 10.88 -8.15 -2.74
N VAL A 16 12.11 -8.58 -2.48
CA VAL A 16 12.79 -9.55 -3.34
C VAL A 16 12.69 -10.91 -2.66
N VAL A 17 12.04 -11.86 -3.34
CA VAL A 17 11.82 -13.20 -2.79
C VAL A 17 12.29 -14.26 -3.80
N ASP A 18 12.81 -15.38 -3.31
CA ASP A 18 13.15 -16.53 -4.13
C ASP A 18 11.92 -17.39 -4.32
N ALA A 19 11.66 -17.76 -5.58
CA ALA A 19 10.54 -18.60 -5.94
C ALA A 19 10.80 -19.31 -7.27
N SER A 20 10.08 -20.38 -7.56
CA SER A 20 10.22 -21.13 -8.80
C SER A 20 9.52 -20.44 -9.99
N ASP A 21 8.51 -19.62 -9.71
CA ASP A 21 7.79 -18.82 -10.71
C ASP A 21 7.15 -17.59 -10.04
N TRP A 22 6.57 -16.71 -10.86
CA TRP A 22 5.98 -15.47 -10.35
C TRP A 22 4.76 -15.71 -9.46
N GLN A 23 3.99 -16.77 -9.72
CA GLN A 23 2.80 -17.11 -8.94
C GLN A 23 3.17 -17.52 -7.53
N GLU A 24 4.24 -18.33 -7.39
CA GLU A 24 4.76 -18.70 -6.08
C GLU A 24 5.31 -17.49 -5.32
N ALA A 25 6.02 -16.60 -6.01
CA ALA A 25 6.55 -15.37 -5.43
C ALA A 25 5.42 -14.50 -4.86
N GLU A 26 4.36 -14.28 -5.65
CA GLU A 26 3.20 -13.51 -5.23
C GLU A 26 2.49 -14.16 -4.03
N LYS A 27 2.32 -15.47 -4.06
CA LYS A 27 1.70 -16.21 -2.97
C LYS A 27 2.48 -16.06 -1.66
N LYS A 28 3.80 -16.17 -1.72
CA LYS A 28 4.65 -16.01 -0.53
C LYS A 28 4.45 -14.64 0.12
N VAL A 29 4.44 -13.58 -0.66
CA VAL A 29 4.28 -12.22 -0.15
C VAL A 29 2.85 -11.99 0.35
N LYS A 30 1.86 -12.52 -0.37
CA LYS A 30 0.46 -12.40 0.02
C LYS A 30 0.20 -13.12 1.35
N ASP A 31 0.78 -14.30 1.55
CA ASP A 31 0.67 -15.04 2.81
C ASP A 31 1.28 -14.25 3.97
N MET A 32 2.42 -13.59 3.75
CA MET A 32 3.04 -12.73 4.75
C MET A 32 2.12 -11.57 5.13
N TRP A 33 1.46 -10.99 4.15
CA TRP A 33 0.52 -9.90 4.37
C TRP A 33 -0.72 -10.39 5.14
N ASP A 34 -1.29 -11.53 4.74
CA ASP A 34 -2.45 -12.15 5.39
C ASP A 34 -2.17 -12.50 6.86
N GLU A 35 -0.94 -12.89 7.17
CA GLU A 35 -0.51 -13.28 8.52
C GLU A 35 0.03 -12.11 9.33
N SER A 36 -0.03 -10.89 8.78
CA SER A 36 0.47 -9.67 9.41
C SER A 36 1.98 -9.68 9.67
N GLU A 37 2.74 -10.53 8.99
CA GLU A 37 4.19 -10.51 9.01
C GLU A 37 4.74 -9.35 8.17
N LEU A 38 3.95 -8.90 7.20
CA LEU A 38 4.25 -7.77 6.35
C LEU A 38 3.21 -6.69 6.59
N VAL A 39 3.62 -5.57 7.18
CA VAL A 39 2.75 -4.42 7.42
C VAL A 39 3.41 -3.19 6.83
N LEU A 40 2.69 -2.52 5.93
CA LEU A 40 3.17 -1.27 5.36
C LEU A 40 3.02 -0.14 6.38
N SER A 41 3.98 0.76 6.41
CA SER A 41 4.03 1.85 7.37
C SER A 41 4.28 3.18 6.67
N ALA A 42 4.41 4.25 7.44
CA ALA A 42 4.72 5.58 6.91
C ALA A 42 6.02 5.60 6.08
N ASP A 43 6.96 4.72 6.37
CA ASP A 43 8.20 4.60 5.61
C ASP A 43 7.99 4.10 4.18
N ASP A 44 6.82 3.49 3.91
CA ASP A 44 6.46 2.97 2.60
C ASP A 44 5.63 3.96 1.78
N PHE A 45 5.47 5.17 2.27
CA PHE A 45 4.71 6.23 1.61
C PHE A 45 5.35 6.60 0.27
N THR A 46 4.55 6.59 -0.80
CA THR A 46 5.01 6.90 -2.15
C THR A 46 4.29 8.09 -2.78
N GLY A 47 3.15 8.49 -2.24
CA GLY A 47 2.43 9.61 -2.82
C GLY A 47 1.22 10.02 -2.02
N VAL A 48 0.78 11.25 -2.25
CA VAL A 48 -0.41 11.81 -1.63
C VAL A 48 -1.20 12.61 -2.65
N GLU A 49 -2.53 12.51 -2.56
CA GLU A 49 -3.43 13.28 -3.40
C GLU A 49 -4.45 14.00 -2.52
N PHE A 50 -4.82 15.21 -2.93
CA PHE A 50 -5.85 16.01 -2.28
C PHE A 50 -6.97 16.28 -3.27
N TYR A 51 -8.20 16.11 -2.80
CA TYR A 51 -9.39 16.45 -3.57
C TYR A 51 -10.31 17.30 -2.71
N THR A 52 -10.72 18.46 -3.23
CA THR A 52 -11.56 19.41 -2.50
C THR A 52 -12.87 19.66 -3.23
N GLU A 53 -13.96 19.65 -2.49
CA GLU A 53 -15.28 20.02 -3.01
C GLU A 53 -16.04 20.82 -1.96
N GLU A 54 -17.07 21.54 -2.39
CA GLU A 54 -17.93 22.26 -1.44
C GLU A 54 -18.75 21.27 -0.62
N ALA A 55 -18.85 21.59 0.64
CA ALA A 55 -19.64 20.78 1.56
C ALA A 55 -21.13 21.00 1.38
#